data_06900c3309561725d22356099e6560b5
#
_entry.id   06900c3309561725d22356099e6560b5
#
_cell.length_a   1.000
_cell.length_b   1.000
_cell.length_c   1.000
_cell.angle_alpha   90.00
_cell.angle_beta   90.00
_cell.angle_gamma   90.00
#
_symmetry.space_group_name_H-M   'P 1'
#
loop_
_entity.id
_entity.type
_entity.pdbx_description
1 polymer ?
#
loop_
_entity_poly.entity_id
_entity_poly.type
_entity_poly.pdbx_seq_one_letter_code
_entity_poly.pdbx_strand_id
1 'polypeptide(L)'
;MREGAPKKLKKILITGAAGFIGSQLAYKLWKNGEQVVLVDNFSYGSEDNLEFDDHNFSSEIYRKDIRDTVFMEHLFKSEYFDYVYHIAAITPLPDCQSNPVEATDVNVRGTAIILDSVRRYGVKKMFFASTSAVYENNTDFPSVEENVTAPSLIYPSTKYTAEQFCKAFYDAYKIPIVCFRFANVYGPHIDCLRTQPPVMGYIIRECYKGNSPILHSTGKQQRDFIYVDDLIDLCLKAQVADSFDVVNVSSNETISINKIARIIAQIMHCEHIEIKYAEVEDFWKKYPQLYSSPYPILPELLEHEVLKYTCLSNKHAYNKYGWKPKTNIKDGIQKTVDFSSKVLKKFYGNQKL
;
A
#
# COMPACT_ATOMS: atom_id res chain seq x y z
N MET A 1 -22.57 38.38 -2.36
CA MET A 1 -21.77 37.13 -2.34
C MET A 1 -22.61 36.11 -3.10
N ARG A 2 -22.16 35.63 -4.26
CA ARG A 2 -22.87 34.58 -4.99
C ARG A 2 -22.69 33.29 -4.20
N GLU A 3 -23.75 32.70 -3.67
CA GLU A 3 -23.75 31.36 -3.14
C GLU A 3 -23.18 30.43 -4.23
N GLY A 4 -22.07 29.76 -3.90
CA GLY A 4 -21.44 28.83 -4.83
C GLY A 4 -22.40 27.70 -5.18
N ALA A 5 -22.49 27.35 -6.46
CA ALA A 5 -23.29 26.22 -6.92
C ALA A 5 -22.95 24.99 -6.05
N PRO A 6 -23.92 24.15 -5.65
CA PRO A 6 -23.68 22.98 -4.81
C PRO A 6 -22.60 22.09 -5.47
N LYS A 7 -21.56 21.75 -4.71
CA LYS A 7 -20.49 20.86 -5.18
C LYS A 7 -21.13 19.54 -5.65
N LYS A 8 -21.01 19.25 -6.95
CA LYS A 8 -21.51 17.95 -7.48
C LYS A 8 -20.71 16.84 -6.82
N LEU A 9 -21.37 15.98 -6.06
CA LEU A 9 -20.79 14.79 -5.45
C LEU A 9 -20.29 13.86 -6.53
N LYS A 10 -19.10 13.28 -6.32
CA LYS A 10 -18.51 12.30 -7.21
C LYS A 10 -18.87 10.89 -6.74
N LYS A 11 -19.11 9.99 -7.67
CA LYS A 11 -19.21 8.57 -7.40
C LYS A 11 -17.88 7.91 -7.70
N ILE A 12 -17.29 7.26 -6.70
CA ILE A 12 -15.91 6.82 -6.71
C ILE A 12 -15.83 5.33 -6.38
N LEU A 13 -15.26 4.54 -7.29
CA LEU A 13 -14.94 3.14 -7.03
C LEU A 13 -13.58 3.02 -6.34
N ILE A 14 -13.52 2.19 -5.30
CA ILE A 14 -12.29 1.82 -4.61
C ILE A 14 -12.18 0.30 -4.64
N THR A 15 -11.18 -0.24 -5.31
CA THR A 15 -10.84 -1.67 -5.26
C THR A 15 -9.76 -1.92 -4.22
N GLY A 16 -9.76 -3.07 -3.55
CA GLY A 16 -8.89 -3.30 -2.39
C GLY A 16 -9.32 -2.50 -1.16
N ALA A 17 -10.64 -2.27 -1.06
CA ALA A 17 -11.23 -1.35 -0.07
C ALA A 17 -11.20 -1.86 1.37
N ALA A 18 -11.13 -3.17 1.60
CA ALA A 18 -10.96 -3.76 2.94
C ALA A 18 -9.49 -3.86 3.37
N GLY A 19 -8.54 -3.47 2.49
CA GLY A 19 -7.12 -3.36 2.82
C GLY A 19 -6.80 -2.10 3.63
N PHE A 20 -5.57 -2.01 4.15
CA PHE A 20 -5.09 -0.90 4.96
C PHE A 20 -5.30 0.48 4.28
N ILE A 21 -4.74 0.67 3.08
CA ILE A 21 -4.80 1.97 2.39
C ILE A 21 -6.21 2.23 1.84
N GLY A 22 -6.84 1.19 1.27
CA GLY A 22 -8.16 1.30 0.65
C GLY A 22 -9.25 1.73 1.62
N SER A 23 -9.28 1.18 2.84
CA SER A 23 -10.25 1.52 3.87
C SER A 23 -10.10 2.96 4.37
N GLN A 24 -8.86 3.41 4.61
CA GLN A 24 -8.57 4.78 5.02
C GLN A 24 -8.94 5.80 3.94
N LEU A 25 -8.67 5.47 2.68
CA LEU A 25 -9.07 6.31 1.54
C LEU A 25 -10.59 6.38 1.40
N ALA A 26 -11.28 5.23 1.54
CA ALA A 26 -12.74 5.15 1.50
C ALA A 26 -13.37 6.05 2.57
N TYR A 27 -12.91 5.92 3.81
CA TYR A 27 -13.37 6.72 4.92
C TYR A 27 -13.14 8.22 4.70
N LYS A 28 -11.96 8.60 4.22
CA LYS A 28 -11.65 10.01 3.94
C LYS A 28 -12.51 10.61 2.83
N LEU A 29 -12.77 9.87 1.76
CA LEU A 29 -13.64 10.30 0.67
C LEU A 29 -15.09 10.43 1.15
N TRP A 30 -15.59 9.44 1.90
CA TRP A 30 -16.92 9.49 2.52
C TRP A 30 -17.07 10.70 3.45
N LYS A 31 -16.09 10.98 4.32
CA LYS A 31 -16.08 12.17 5.20
C LYS A 31 -16.11 13.48 4.41
N ASN A 32 -15.59 13.52 3.21
CA ASN A 32 -15.65 14.67 2.32
C ASN A 32 -16.99 14.76 1.57
N GLY A 33 -17.95 13.87 1.85
CA GLY A 33 -19.28 13.81 1.27
C GLY A 33 -19.33 13.10 -0.08
N GLU A 34 -18.26 12.47 -0.57
CA GLU A 34 -18.26 11.75 -1.85
C GLU A 34 -19.02 10.41 -1.71
N GLN A 35 -19.61 9.91 -2.79
CA GLN A 35 -20.23 8.59 -2.84
C GLN A 35 -19.15 7.54 -3.12
N VAL A 36 -18.91 6.62 -2.21
CA VAL A 36 -17.93 5.55 -2.37
C VAL A 36 -18.60 4.22 -2.67
N VAL A 37 -18.06 3.47 -3.62
CA VAL A 37 -18.44 2.09 -3.93
C VAL A 37 -17.20 1.22 -3.70
N LEU A 38 -17.34 0.20 -2.88
CA LEU A 38 -16.23 -0.56 -2.34
C LEU A 38 -16.23 -1.98 -2.89
N VAL A 39 -15.06 -2.45 -3.34
CA VAL A 39 -14.86 -3.83 -3.83
C VAL A 39 -13.61 -4.41 -3.20
N ASP A 40 -13.74 -5.61 -2.60
CA ASP A 40 -12.62 -6.39 -2.08
C ASP A 40 -12.98 -7.88 -2.06
N ASN A 41 -12.04 -8.77 -2.33
CA ASN A 41 -12.25 -10.22 -2.21
C ASN A 41 -11.81 -10.79 -0.85
N PHE A 42 -11.32 -9.93 0.05
CA PHE A 42 -10.83 -10.28 1.39
C PHE A 42 -9.64 -11.26 1.42
N SER A 43 -8.88 -11.38 0.34
CA SER A 43 -7.66 -12.21 0.35
C SER A 43 -6.62 -11.69 1.34
N TYR A 44 -6.52 -10.37 1.49
CA TYR A 44 -5.63 -9.66 2.43
C TYR A 44 -6.37 -8.56 3.21
N GLY A 45 -7.60 -8.27 2.84
CA GLY A 45 -8.46 -7.32 3.53
C GLY A 45 -9.05 -7.90 4.82
N SER A 46 -9.48 -7.02 5.75
CA SER A 46 -10.12 -7.39 7.01
C SER A 46 -11.41 -6.61 7.23
N GLU A 47 -12.41 -7.26 7.84
CA GLU A 47 -13.63 -6.60 8.32
C GLU A 47 -13.30 -5.47 9.29
N ASP A 48 -12.32 -5.68 10.18
CA ASP A 48 -11.90 -4.68 11.16
C ASP A 48 -11.41 -3.38 10.52
N ASN A 49 -10.94 -3.42 9.27
CA ASN A 49 -10.54 -2.24 8.52
C ASN A 49 -11.73 -1.40 8.02
N LEU A 50 -12.93 -1.97 7.99
CA LEU A 50 -14.15 -1.30 7.53
C LEU A 50 -14.89 -0.59 8.65
N GLU A 51 -14.49 -0.80 9.90
CA GLU A 51 -15.08 -0.24 11.10
C GLU A 51 -14.33 1.04 11.52
N PHE A 52 -15.05 2.17 11.56
CA PHE A 52 -14.59 3.47 12.04
C PHE A 52 -15.51 3.93 13.18
N ASP A 53 -15.06 4.88 13.99
CA ASP A 53 -15.81 5.34 15.17
C ASP A 53 -17.22 5.82 14.84
N ASP A 54 -17.44 6.38 13.66
CA ASP A 54 -18.70 6.99 13.23
C ASP A 54 -19.29 6.38 11.94
N HIS A 55 -18.67 5.34 11.37
CA HIS A 55 -19.18 4.65 10.19
C HIS A 55 -18.62 3.24 10.05
N ASN A 56 -19.46 2.33 9.52
CA ASN A 56 -19.05 0.95 9.24
C ASN A 56 -19.47 0.56 7.82
N PHE A 57 -18.48 0.28 6.97
CA PHE A 57 -18.66 -0.09 5.57
C PHE A 57 -18.95 -1.58 5.34
N SER A 58 -18.98 -2.43 6.36
CA SER A 58 -19.08 -3.90 6.21
C SER A 58 -20.30 -4.38 5.43
N SER A 59 -21.41 -3.63 5.48
CA SER A 59 -22.64 -3.90 4.73
C SER A 59 -22.69 -3.26 3.35
N GLU A 60 -21.74 -2.37 3.03
CA GLU A 60 -21.73 -1.54 1.81
C GLU A 60 -20.68 -2.02 0.78
N ILE A 61 -19.90 -3.07 1.12
CA ILE A 61 -18.80 -3.56 0.29
C ILE A 61 -19.21 -4.77 -0.54
N TYR A 62 -18.89 -4.74 -1.83
CA TYR A 62 -18.98 -5.90 -2.70
C TYR A 62 -17.82 -6.86 -2.45
N ARG A 63 -18.12 -8.08 -1.98
CA ARG A 63 -17.15 -9.16 -1.75
C ARG A 63 -16.85 -9.88 -3.05
N LYS A 64 -16.06 -9.26 -3.91
CA LYS A 64 -15.80 -9.69 -5.27
C LYS A 64 -14.36 -9.49 -5.67
N ASP A 65 -13.89 -10.39 -6.52
CA ASP A 65 -12.56 -10.31 -7.13
C ASP A 65 -12.59 -9.37 -8.33
N ILE A 66 -11.56 -8.54 -8.49
CA ILE A 66 -11.39 -7.64 -9.63
C ILE A 66 -11.25 -8.39 -10.96
N ARG A 67 -10.95 -9.69 -10.92
CA ARG A 67 -10.85 -10.57 -12.08
C ARG A 67 -12.20 -11.14 -12.53
N ASP A 68 -13.27 -10.98 -11.74
CA ASP A 68 -14.64 -11.34 -12.14
C ASP A 68 -15.14 -10.32 -13.17
N THR A 69 -14.87 -10.62 -14.44
CA THR A 69 -15.18 -9.73 -15.57
C THR A 69 -16.68 -9.47 -15.72
N VAL A 70 -17.51 -10.46 -15.40
CA VAL A 70 -18.97 -10.32 -15.50
C VAL A 70 -19.49 -9.37 -14.43
N PHE A 71 -19.01 -9.52 -13.19
CA PHE A 71 -19.35 -8.62 -12.10
C PHE A 71 -18.83 -7.20 -12.38
N MET A 72 -17.57 -7.05 -12.78
CA MET A 72 -16.98 -5.74 -13.05
C MET A 72 -17.69 -5.02 -14.19
N GLU A 73 -18.03 -5.72 -15.27
CA GLU A 73 -18.82 -5.15 -16.36
C GLU A 73 -20.18 -4.66 -15.88
N HIS A 74 -20.89 -5.48 -15.10
CA HIS A 74 -22.19 -5.10 -14.53
C HIS A 74 -22.06 -3.87 -13.62
N LEU A 75 -21.08 -3.87 -12.72
CA LEU A 75 -20.84 -2.79 -11.76
C LEU A 75 -20.56 -1.46 -12.47
N PHE A 76 -19.64 -1.43 -13.43
CA PHE A 76 -19.32 -0.20 -14.16
C PHE A 76 -20.49 0.31 -15.01
N LYS A 77 -21.28 -0.61 -15.57
CA LYS A 77 -22.46 -0.28 -16.38
C LYS A 77 -23.59 0.32 -15.55
N SER A 78 -23.78 -0.14 -14.30
CA SER A 78 -24.88 0.33 -13.43
C SER A 78 -24.54 1.57 -12.64
N GLU A 79 -23.26 1.77 -12.23
CA GLU A 79 -22.89 2.75 -11.24
C GLU A 79 -22.41 4.10 -11.79
N TYR A 80 -21.92 4.16 -13.04
CA TYR A 80 -21.44 5.39 -13.70
C TYR A 80 -20.42 6.19 -12.85
N PHE A 81 -19.25 5.60 -12.62
CA PHE A 81 -18.21 6.20 -11.79
C PHE A 81 -17.59 7.47 -12.40
N ASP A 82 -17.39 8.49 -11.56
CA ASP A 82 -16.54 9.62 -11.91
C ASP A 82 -15.06 9.27 -11.84
N TYR A 83 -14.65 8.58 -10.76
CA TYR A 83 -13.26 8.20 -10.52
C TYR A 83 -13.14 6.74 -10.07
N VAL A 84 -11.96 6.17 -10.34
CA VAL A 84 -11.56 4.83 -9.83
C VAL A 84 -10.24 4.97 -9.10
N TYR A 85 -10.20 4.52 -7.84
CA TYR A 85 -8.96 4.26 -7.10
C TYR A 85 -8.72 2.75 -7.10
N HIS A 86 -7.75 2.32 -7.89
CA HIS A 86 -7.38 0.91 -8.01
C HIS A 86 -6.23 0.60 -7.05
N ILE A 87 -6.60 0.10 -5.83
CA ILE A 87 -5.67 -0.22 -4.75
C ILE A 87 -5.45 -1.74 -4.64
N ALA A 88 -6.40 -2.56 -5.13
CA ALA A 88 -6.34 -4.01 -5.08
C ALA A 88 -5.06 -4.55 -5.73
N ALA A 89 -4.32 -5.37 -4.99
CA ALA A 89 -3.14 -6.09 -5.45
C ALA A 89 -2.71 -7.16 -4.44
N ILE A 90 -2.00 -8.18 -4.89
CA ILE A 90 -1.16 -9.00 -4.03
C ILE A 90 0.15 -8.23 -3.81
N THR A 91 0.45 -7.90 -2.57
CA THR A 91 1.58 -7.02 -2.22
C THR A 91 2.71 -7.69 -1.43
N PRO A 92 2.49 -8.78 -0.66
CA PRO A 92 3.58 -9.44 0.03
C PRO A 92 4.57 -10.02 -0.98
N LEU A 93 5.80 -9.53 -0.92
CA LEU A 93 6.88 -9.93 -1.83
C LEU A 93 7.10 -11.45 -1.85
N PRO A 94 7.16 -12.14 -0.70
CA PRO A 94 7.32 -13.60 -0.69
C PRO A 94 6.15 -14.34 -1.33
N ASP A 95 4.91 -13.86 -1.14
CA ASP A 95 3.71 -14.48 -1.71
C ASP A 95 3.74 -14.36 -3.24
N CYS A 96 4.09 -13.17 -3.75
CA CYS A 96 4.24 -12.96 -5.19
C CYS A 96 5.35 -13.83 -5.79
N GLN A 97 6.49 -13.93 -5.09
CA GLN A 97 7.63 -14.71 -5.56
C GLN A 97 7.34 -16.22 -5.54
N SER A 98 6.59 -16.69 -4.54
CA SER A 98 6.21 -18.10 -4.42
C SER A 98 5.05 -18.52 -5.32
N ASN A 99 4.21 -17.58 -5.74
CA ASN A 99 3.11 -17.83 -6.67
C ASN A 99 3.04 -16.75 -7.76
N PRO A 100 4.01 -16.73 -8.70
CA PRO A 100 4.13 -15.67 -9.71
C PRO A 100 2.96 -15.61 -10.68
N VAL A 101 2.29 -16.73 -10.96
CA VAL A 101 1.13 -16.79 -11.84
C VAL A 101 -0.03 -16.03 -11.22
N GLU A 102 -0.37 -16.30 -9.97
CA GLU A 102 -1.44 -15.62 -9.25
C GLU A 102 -1.13 -14.12 -9.07
N ALA A 103 0.12 -13.79 -8.71
CA ALA A 103 0.55 -12.40 -8.61
C ALA A 103 0.38 -11.64 -9.94
N THR A 104 0.73 -12.25 -11.05
CA THR A 104 0.55 -11.66 -12.40
C THR A 104 -0.93 -11.56 -12.77
N ASP A 105 -1.72 -12.58 -12.49
CA ASP A 105 -3.14 -12.60 -12.80
C ASP A 105 -3.91 -11.51 -12.04
N VAL A 106 -3.62 -11.31 -10.77
CA VAL A 106 -4.23 -10.23 -9.97
C VAL A 106 -3.66 -8.87 -10.35
N ASN A 107 -2.34 -8.69 -10.30
CA ASN A 107 -1.73 -7.36 -10.38
C ASN A 107 -1.68 -6.81 -11.80
N VAL A 108 -1.54 -7.64 -12.81
CA VAL A 108 -1.45 -7.20 -14.22
C VAL A 108 -2.77 -7.39 -14.95
N ARG A 109 -3.29 -8.64 -15.03
CA ARG A 109 -4.55 -8.90 -15.71
C ARG A 109 -5.72 -8.21 -15.01
N GLY A 110 -5.78 -8.24 -13.66
CA GLY A 110 -6.80 -7.51 -12.90
C GLY A 110 -6.77 -6.01 -13.20
N THR A 111 -5.58 -5.38 -13.24
CA THR A 111 -5.44 -3.98 -13.63
C THR A 111 -5.91 -3.72 -15.06
N ALA A 112 -5.61 -4.62 -16.00
CA ALA A 112 -6.06 -4.48 -17.39
C ALA A 112 -7.59 -4.53 -17.50
N ILE A 113 -8.27 -5.38 -16.71
CA ILE A 113 -9.74 -5.45 -16.65
C ILE A 113 -10.33 -4.11 -16.15
N ILE A 114 -9.76 -3.53 -15.10
CA ILE A 114 -10.18 -2.22 -14.58
C ILE A 114 -9.96 -1.13 -15.63
N LEU A 115 -8.80 -1.08 -16.28
CA LEU A 115 -8.48 -0.09 -17.33
C LEU A 115 -9.45 -0.19 -18.51
N ASP A 116 -9.78 -1.41 -18.96
CA ASP A 116 -10.77 -1.60 -20.05
C ASP A 116 -12.17 -1.16 -19.62
N SER A 117 -12.57 -1.44 -18.37
CA SER A 117 -13.83 -0.98 -17.81
C SER A 117 -13.87 0.55 -17.70
N VAL A 118 -12.80 1.18 -17.22
CA VAL A 118 -12.65 2.65 -17.18
C VAL A 118 -12.85 3.27 -18.56
N ARG A 119 -12.23 2.68 -19.59
CA ARG A 119 -12.36 3.12 -20.99
C ARG A 119 -13.78 2.94 -21.52
N ARG A 120 -14.36 1.73 -21.36
CA ARG A 120 -15.66 1.37 -21.94
C ARG A 120 -16.82 2.14 -21.33
N TYR A 121 -16.75 2.48 -20.05
CA TYR A 121 -17.84 3.12 -19.32
C TYR A 121 -17.60 4.61 -19.01
N GLY A 122 -16.58 5.21 -19.62
CA GLY A 122 -16.37 6.66 -19.63
C GLY A 122 -16.00 7.24 -18.26
N VAL A 123 -15.28 6.51 -17.44
CA VAL A 123 -14.74 7.02 -16.17
C VAL A 123 -13.78 8.16 -16.47
N LYS A 124 -13.94 9.28 -15.76
CA LYS A 124 -13.20 10.52 -16.04
C LYS A 124 -11.72 10.44 -15.66
N LYS A 125 -11.37 9.62 -14.65
CA LYS A 125 -10.01 9.54 -14.12
C LYS A 125 -9.78 8.26 -13.33
N MET A 126 -8.57 7.72 -13.45
CA MET A 126 -8.14 6.57 -12.65
C MET A 126 -6.88 6.92 -11.84
N PHE A 127 -6.81 6.36 -10.64
CA PHE A 127 -5.67 6.42 -9.73
C PHE A 127 -5.19 5.00 -9.46
N PHE A 128 -3.93 4.74 -9.74
CA PHE A 128 -3.33 3.42 -9.60
C PHE A 128 -2.31 3.38 -8.46
N ALA A 129 -2.49 2.46 -7.52
CA ALA A 129 -1.53 2.21 -6.46
C ALA A 129 -0.34 1.42 -7.01
N SER A 130 0.77 2.09 -7.24
CA SER A 130 2.07 1.50 -7.51
C SER A 130 2.93 1.46 -6.23
N THR A 131 4.22 1.26 -6.34
CA THR A 131 5.11 0.97 -5.21
C THR A 131 6.51 1.52 -5.41
N SER A 132 7.19 1.89 -4.32
CA SER A 132 8.62 2.18 -4.32
C SER A 132 9.51 0.96 -4.66
N ALA A 133 8.94 -0.25 -4.56
CA ALA A 133 9.69 -1.46 -4.90
C ALA A 133 10.13 -1.50 -6.38
N VAL A 134 9.50 -0.71 -7.27
CA VAL A 134 9.97 -0.57 -8.67
C VAL A 134 11.39 -0.01 -8.77
N TYR A 135 11.90 0.60 -7.70
CA TYR A 135 13.25 1.13 -7.61
C TYR A 135 14.26 0.16 -6.96
N GLU A 136 13.89 -1.11 -6.79
CA GLU A 136 14.74 -2.05 -6.02
C GLU A 136 16.18 -2.13 -6.54
N ASN A 137 16.39 -1.96 -7.83
CA ASN A 137 17.72 -2.01 -8.46
C ASN A 137 18.37 -0.63 -8.65
N ASN A 138 17.74 0.44 -8.14
CA ASN A 138 18.35 1.77 -8.24
C ASN A 138 19.52 1.91 -7.27
N THR A 139 20.55 2.63 -7.72
CA THR A 139 21.74 2.96 -6.93
C THR A 139 21.80 4.44 -6.56
N ASP A 140 21.07 5.29 -7.29
CA ASP A 140 21.02 6.73 -7.05
C ASP A 140 19.82 7.11 -6.20
N PHE A 141 20.07 7.87 -5.11
CA PHE A 141 19.05 8.27 -4.16
C PHE A 141 19.12 9.78 -3.85
N PRO A 142 17.98 10.42 -3.58
CA PRO A 142 16.63 9.85 -3.60
C PRO A 142 16.18 9.51 -5.03
N SER A 143 15.52 8.35 -5.20
CA SER A 143 15.02 7.91 -6.51
C SER A 143 13.95 8.87 -7.05
N VAL A 144 14.07 9.25 -8.31
CA VAL A 144 13.12 10.12 -9.02
C VAL A 144 12.27 9.29 -9.99
N GLU A 145 11.12 9.83 -10.36
CA GLU A 145 10.10 9.09 -11.11
C GLU A 145 10.57 8.60 -12.48
N GLU A 146 11.48 9.33 -13.11
CA GLU A 146 12.03 9.02 -14.45
C GLU A 146 13.09 7.91 -14.42
N ASN A 147 13.74 7.68 -13.27
CA ASN A 147 14.86 6.76 -13.15
C ASN A 147 14.42 5.43 -12.52
N VAL A 148 13.97 4.51 -13.36
CA VAL A 148 13.64 3.14 -12.94
C VAL A 148 14.62 2.18 -13.60
N THR A 149 15.45 1.51 -12.80
CA THR A 149 16.16 0.31 -13.24
C THR A 149 15.20 -0.86 -13.16
N ALA A 150 15.06 -1.63 -14.24
CA ALA A 150 14.08 -2.70 -14.31
C ALA A 150 14.15 -3.64 -13.08
N PRO A 151 13.02 -3.88 -12.41
CA PRO A 151 12.99 -4.72 -11.23
C PRO A 151 13.24 -6.20 -11.56
N SER A 152 13.76 -6.94 -10.58
CA SER A 152 14.13 -8.35 -10.71
C SER A 152 13.13 -9.28 -10.00
N LEU A 153 12.47 -8.81 -8.93
CA LEU A 153 11.50 -9.60 -8.19
C LEU A 153 10.08 -9.49 -8.80
N ILE A 154 9.25 -10.51 -8.58
CA ILE A 154 7.93 -10.63 -9.21
C ILE A 154 7.00 -9.47 -8.83
N TYR A 155 6.89 -9.15 -7.53
CA TYR A 155 5.99 -8.07 -7.09
C TYR A 155 6.26 -6.73 -7.77
N PRO A 156 7.47 -6.15 -7.68
CA PRO A 156 7.75 -4.89 -8.33
C PRO A 156 7.65 -4.98 -9.85
N SER A 157 8.01 -6.12 -10.46
CA SER A 157 7.84 -6.34 -11.91
C SER A 157 6.37 -6.30 -12.33
N THR A 158 5.45 -6.92 -11.56
CA THR A 158 4.01 -6.85 -11.85
C THR A 158 3.46 -5.44 -11.74
N LYS A 159 3.90 -4.68 -10.72
CA LYS A 159 3.46 -3.28 -10.52
C LYS A 159 4.00 -2.37 -11.61
N TYR A 160 5.28 -2.51 -11.97
CA TYR A 160 5.88 -1.74 -13.06
C TYR A 160 5.25 -2.05 -14.41
N THR A 161 4.95 -3.32 -14.70
CA THR A 161 4.21 -3.73 -15.90
C THR A 161 2.83 -3.07 -15.93
N ALA A 162 2.10 -3.05 -14.81
CA ALA A 162 0.79 -2.41 -14.72
C ALA A 162 0.87 -0.89 -14.95
N GLU A 163 1.95 -0.19 -14.50
CA GLU A 163 2.19 1.22 -14.86
C GLU A 163 2.32 1.40 -16.38
N GLN A 164 3.00 0.47 -17.08
CA GLN A 164 3.12 0.54 -18.55
C GLN A 164 1.76 0.38 -19.24
N PHE A 165 0.86 -0.48 -18.71
CA PHE A 165 -0.52 -0.55 -19.19
C PHE A 165 -1.27 0.75 -18.95
N CYS A 166 -1.14 1.37 -17.77
CA CYS A 166 -1.73 2.68 -17.48
C CYS A 166 -1.26 3.73 -18.50
N LYS A 167 0.04 3.77 -18.78
CA LYS A 167 0.62 4.69 -19.79
C LYS A 167 0.07 4.43 -21.19
N ALA A 168 -0.01 3.17 -21.61
CA ALA A 168 -0.52 2.78 -22.92
C ALA A 168 -2.01 3.16 -23.08
N PHE A 169 -2.84 2.99 -22.04
CA PHE A 169 -4.24 3.42 -22.07
C PHE A 169 -4.39 4.94 -22.14
N TYR A 170 -3.55 5.70 -21.42
CA TYR A 170 -3.51 7.14 -21.59
C TYR A 170 -3.11 7.54 -23.02
N ASP A 171 -2.07 6.92 -23.56
CA ASP A 171 -1.60 7.28 -24.92
C ASP A 171 -2.65 6.97 -25.99
N ALA A 172 -3.34 5.84 -25.87
CA ALA A 172 -4.34 5.40 -26.82
C ALA A 172 -5.69 6.12 -26.68
N TYR A 173 -6.13 6.39 -25.44
CA TYR A 173 -7.50 6.83 -25.16
C TYR A 173 -7.59 8.17 -24.43
N LYS A 174 -6.46 8.75 -24.04
CA LYS A 174 -6.37 10.03 -23.32
C LYS A 174 -7.13 10.08 -21.99
N ILE A 175 -7.30 8.93 -21.34
CA ILE A 175 -7.89 8.84 -20.01
C ILE A 175 -6.85 9.31 -18.99
N PRO A 176 -7.09 10.36 -18.19
CA PRO A 176 -6.16 10.79 -17.15
C PRO A 176 -5.93 9.68 -16.12
N ILE A 177 -4.68 9.30 -15.92
CA ILE A 177 -4.29 8.25 -14.97
C ILE A 177 -3.10 8.74 -14.14
N VAL A 178 -3.20 8.65 -12.81
CA VAL A 178 -2.09 8.94 -11.91
C VAL A 178 -1.63 7.65 -11.24
N CYS A 179 -0.37 7.29 -11.44
CA CYS A 179 0.28 6.16 -10.78
C CYS A 179 1.03 6.66 -9.54
N PHE A 180 0.67 6.19 -8.36
CA PHE A 180 1.32 6.56 -7.11
C PHE A 180 2.34 5.49 -6.69
N ARG A 181 3.61 5.80 -6.64
CA ARG A 181 4.66 4.94 -6.11
C ARG A 181 4.78 5.17 -4.61
N PHE A 182 4.09 4.35 -3.85
CA PHE A 182 4.08 4.45 -2.39
C PHE A 182 5.40 3.98 -1.79
N ALA A 183 6.00 4.80 -0.92
CA ALA A 183 7.04 4.37 0.02
C ALA A 183 6.45 3.39 1.05
N ASN A 184 7.20 3.01 2.10
CA ASN A 184 6.66 2.10 3.12
C ASN A 184 5.55 2.80 3.91
N VAL A 185 4.31 2.42 3.67
CA VAL A 185 3.14 3.04 4.30
C VAL A 185 2.96 2.50 5.72
N TYR A 186 2.68 3.40 6.67
CA TYR A 186 2.36 3.04 8.05
C TYR A 186 1.23 3.92 8.59
N GLY A 187 0.55 3.47 9.64
CA GLY A 187 -0.56 4.18 10.26
C GLY A 187 -1.63 3.24 10.81
N PRO A 188 -2.75 3.77 11.30
CA PRO A 188 -3.93 2.98 11.69
C PRO A 188 -4.37 2.06 10.56
N HIS A 189 -4.88 0.88 10.88
CA HIS A 189 -5.25 -0.22 9.98
C HIS A 189 -4.06 -0.96 9.34
N ILE A 190 -2.80 -0.66 9.73
CA ILE A 190 -1.68 -1.52 9.33
C ILE A 190 -1.91 -2.94 9.81
N ASP A 191 -1.68 -3.91 8.93
CA ASP A 191 -1.89 -5.31 9.29
C ASP A 191 -0.82 -5.79 10.30
N CYS A 192 -1.30 -6.22 11.48
CA CYS A 192 -0.48 -6.81 12.54
C CYS A 192 -0.72 -8.32 12.70
N LEU A 193 -1.74 -8.88 12.05
CA LEU A 193 -2.23 -10.23 12.36
C LEU A 193 -1.75 -11.30 11.39
N ARG A 194 -1.56 -10.96 10.11
CA ARG A 194 -1.11 -11.93 9.10
C ARG A 194 0.24 -12.56 9.46
N THR A 195 0.55 -13.69 8.88
CA THR A 195 1.78 -14.45 9.15
C THR A 195 3.05 -13.61 8.98
N GLN A 196 3.09 -12.76 7.95
CA GLN A 196 4.19 -11.82 7.69
C GLN A 196 3.65 -10.42 7.48
N PRO A 197 3.39 -9.69 8.57
CA PRO A 197 2.92 -8.31 8.48
C PRO A 197 4.04 -7.36 8.05
N PRO A 198 3.71 -6.13 7.64
CA PRO A 198 4.69 -5.07 7.47
C PRO A 198 5.54 -4.90 8.74
N VAL A 199 6.79 -4.49 8.60
CA VAL A 199 7.76 -4.49 9.70
C VAL A 199 7.28 -3.75 10.96
N MET A 200 6.59 -2.62 10.82
CA MET A 200 6.03 -1.93 11.99
C MET A 200 4.94 -2.75 12.68
N GLY A 201 4.01 -3.32 11.90
CA GLY A 201 2.96 -4.19 12.43
C GLY A 201 3.53 -5.42 13.13
N TYR A 202 4.59 -6.01 12.57
CA TYR A 202 5.32 -7.13 13.17
C TYR A 202 5.91 -6.74 14.53
N ILE A 203 6.66 -5.64 14.60
CA ILE A 203 7.32 -5.20 15.83
C ILE A 203 6.28 -4.87 16.91
N ILE A 204 5.20 -4.16 16.55
CA ILE A 204 4.10 -3.83 17.48
C ILE A 204 3.46 -5.12 18.03
N ARG A 205 3.20 -6.10 17.17
CA ARG A 205 2.63 -7.39 17.59
C ARG A 205 3.52 -8.14 18.56
N GLU A 206 4.81 -8.24 18.27
CA GLU A 206 5.74 -8.98 19.15
C GLU A 206 5.91 -8.25 20.48
N CYS A 207 6.05 -6.93 20.48
CA CYS A 207 6.05 -6.13 21.71
C CYS A 207 4.75 -6.32 22.52
N TYR A 208 3.58 -6.31 21.86
CA TYR A 208 2.29 -6.56 22.53
C TYR A 208 2.22 -7.92 23.20
N LYS A 209 2.87 -8.94 22.63
CA LYS A 209 2.94 -10.30 23.18
C LYS A 209 4.01 -10.47 24.27
N GLY A 210 4.82 -9.45 24.54
CA GLY A 210 5.99 -9.57 25.41
C GLY A 210 7.14 -10.38 24.79
N ASN A 211 7.13 -10.58 23.47
CA ASN A 211 8.16 -11.31 22.75
C ASN A 211 9.28 -10.38 22.26
N SER A 212 10.49 -10.91 22.13
CA SER A 212 11.59 -10.24 21.44
C SER A 212 11.32 -10.16 19.94
N PRO A 213 11.19 -8.93 19.33
CA PRO A 213 11.16 -8.82 17.88
C PRO A 213 12.46 -9.35 17.27
N ILE A 214 12.36 -10.16 16.21
CA ILE A 214 13.50 -10.67 15.47
C ILE A 214 13.62 -9.87 14.18
N LEU A 215 14.72 -9.12 14.03
CA LEU A 215 15.04 -8.37 12.83
C LEU A 215 16.03 -9.18 11.99
N HIS A 216 15.74 -9.31 10.70
CA HIS A 216 16.65 -9.98 9.78
C HIS A 216 17.79 -9.05 9.40
N SER A 217 19.03 -9.55 9.45
CA SER A 217 20.27 -8.76 9.38
C SER A 217 20.46 -7.87 10.61
N THR A 218 21.22 -6.79 10.48
CA THR A 218 21.64 -5.92 11.60
C THR A 218 20.59 -4.88 12.02
N GLY A 219 19.45 -4.78 11.33
CA GLY A 219 18.45 -3.74 11.55
C GLY A 219 18.91 -2.32 11.20
N LYS A 220 20.10 -2.15 10.60
CA LYS A 220 20.66 -0.85 10.18
C LYS A 220 20.15 -0.38 8.82
N GLN A 221 19.54 -1.27 8.04
CA GLN A 221 18.93 -0.93 6.75
C GLN A 221 17.93 0.20 6.91
N GLN A 222 18.02 1.17 6.02
CA GLN A 222 17.19 2.37 6.07
C GLN A 222 16.07 2.32 5.04
N ARG A 223 14.91 2.79 5.44
CA ARG A 223 13.70 2.85 4.62
C ARG A 223 13.04 4.21 4.74
N ASP A 224 12.43 4.62 3.65
CA ASP A 224 11.50 5.74 3.61
C ASP A 224 10.12 5.26 4.04
N PHE A 225 9.52 5.95 5.02
CA PHE A 225 8.19 5.65 5.53
C PHE A 225 7.27 6.84 5.37
N ILE A 226 6.06 6.59 4.87
CA ILE A 226 5.02 7.60 4.70
C ILE A 226 3.79 7.28 5.55
N TYR A 227 3.32 8.27 6.30
CA TYR A 227 2.10 8.13 7.08
C TYR A 227 0.85 8.12 6.19
N VAL A 228 -0.11 7.25 6.51
CA VAL A 228 -1.26 6.99 5.64
C VAL A 228 -2.11 8.22 5.36
N ASP A 229 -2.33 9.12 6.34
CA ASP A 229 -3.10 10.34 6.09
C ASP A 229 -2.38 11.31 5.13
N ASP A 230 -1.04 11.39 5.19
CA ASP A 230 -0.26 12.20 4.26
C ASP A 230 -0.33 11.61 2.84
N LEU A 231 -0.28 10.29 2.70
CA LEU A 231 -0.49 9.61 1.44
C LEU A 231 -1.88 9.93 0.87
N ILE A 232 -2.93 9.83 1.68
CA ILE A 232 -4.30 10.11 1.25
C ILE A 232 -4.46 11.59 0.86
N ASP A 233 -3.85 12.53 1.59
CA ASP A 233 -3.85 13.94 1.22
C ASP A 233 -3.32 14.15 -0.21
N LEU A 234 -2.22 13.45 -0.58
CA LEU A 234 -1.72 13.50 -1.97
C LEU A 234 -2.68 12.88 -2.97
N CYS A 235 -3.27 11.72 -2.65
CA CYS A 235 -4.27 11.08 -3.52
C CYS A 235 -5.44 12.03 -3.83
N LEU A 236 -5.90 12.80 -2.85
CA LEU A 236 -6.98 13.77 -3.03
C LEU A 236 -6.53 15.01 -3.81
N LYS A 237 -5.33 15.53 -3.54
CA LYS A 237 -4.76 16.67 -4.28
C LYS A 237 -4.52 16.34 -5.75
N ALA A 238 -4.12 15.12 -6.07
CA ALA A 238 -3.89 14.67 -7.44
C ALA A 238 -5.18 14.53 -8.28
N GLN A 239 -6.36 14.71 -7.67
CA GLN A 239 -7.62 14.74 -8.42
C GLN A 239 -7.68 15.86 -9.47
N VAL A 240 -6.83 16.87 -9.40
CA VAL A 240 -6.73 17.93 -10.42
C VAL A 240 -5.98 17.50 -11.68
N ALA A 241 -5.22 16.40 -11.65
CA ALA A 241 -4.47 15.92 -12.82
C ALA A 241 -5.42 15.66 -14.01
N ASP A 242 -5.00 16.02 -15.21
CA ASP A 242 -5.74 15.89 -16.48
C ASP A 242 -4.99 15.09 -17.54
N SER A 243 -3.87 14.50 -17.15
CA SER A 243 -2.97 13.74 -18.00
C SER A 243 -2.45 12.49 -17.27
N PHE A 244 -1.61 11.73 -17.96
CA PHE A 244 -0.84 10.67 -17.30
C PHE A 244 0.23 11.27 -16.40
N ASP A 245 0.36 10.70 -15.21
CA ASP A 245 1.40 11.10 -14.26
C ASP A 245 1.87 9.91 -13.43
N VAL A 246 3.14 9.95 -13.04
CA VAL A 246 3.72 9.04 -12.06
C VAL A 246 4.24 9.89 -10.91
N VAL A 247 3.92 9.53 -9.68
CA VAL A 247 4.22 10.37 -8.51
C VAL A 247 4.74 9.53 -7.35
N ASN A 248 5.91 9.88 -6.84
CA ASN A 248 6.43 9.32 -5.60
C ASN A 248 5.66 9.85 -4.39
N VAL A 249 5.16 8.93 -3.57
CA VAL A 249 4.47 9.24 -2.32
C VAL A 249 5.38 8.87 -1.17
N SER A 250 6.14 9.83 -0.67
CA SER A 250 7.33 9.61 0.14
C SER A 250 7.54 10.73 1.15
N SER A 251 8.13 10.41 2.29
CA SER A 251 8.60 11.44 3.23
C SER A 251 9.87 12.14 2.73
N ASN A 252 10.61 11.52 1.82
CA ASN A 252 11.97 11.90 1.42
C ASN A 252 12.96 11.90 2.61
N GLU A 253 12.64 11.15 3.65
CA GLU A 253 13.47 10.94 4.82
C GLU A 253 13.61 9.43 5.08
N THR A 254 14.76 9.03 5.58
CA THR A 254 15.03 7.63 5.88
C THR A 254 15.24 7.40 7.36
N ILE A 255 14.81 6.23 7.81
CA ILE A 255 14.99 5.80 9.19
C ILE A 255 15.37 4.32 9.22
N SER A 256 16.28 3.95 10.12
CA SER A 256 16.67 2.54 10.28
C SER A 256 15.59 1.74 11.00
N ILE A 257 15.49 0.45 10.68
CA ILE A 257 14.54 -0.46 11.32
C ILE A 257 14.81 -0.54 12.84
N ASN A 258 16.08 -0.51 13.27
CA ASN A 258 16.44 -0.43 14.69
C ASN A 258 15.87 0.81 15.39
N LYS A 259 15.89 1.97 14.72
CA LYS A 259 15.34 3.20 15.31
C LYS A 259 13.83 3.12 15.44
N ILE A 260 13.14 2.54 14.44
CA ILE A 260 11.69 2.28 14.49
C ILE A 260 11.37 1.35 15.66
N ALA A 261 12.07 0.23 15.79
CA ALA A 261 11.84 -0.73 16.87
C ALA A 261 12.01 -0.09 18.25
N ARG A 262 13.03 0.74 18.44
CA ARG A 262 13.23 1.49 19.70
C ARG A 262 12.11 2.50 19.98
N ILE A 263 11.63 3.22 18.96
CA ILE A 263 10.51 4.16 19.12
C ILE A 263 9.25 3.40 19.53
N ILE A 264 8.95 2.28 18.90
CA ILE A 264 7.82 1.42 19.23
C ILE A 264 7.95 0.91 20.67
N ALA A 265 9.11 0.39 21.07
CA ALA A 265 9.38 -0.10 22.41
C ALA A 265 9.16 0.99 23.48
N GLN A 266 9.62 2.21 23.22
CA GLN A 266 9.40 3.36 24.10
C GLN A 266 7.92 3.72 24.24
N ILE A 267 7.18 3.75 23.14
CA ILE A 267 5.74 4.07 23.13
C ILE A 267 4.94 3.00 23.88
N MET A 268 5.34 1.72 23.73
CA MET A 268 4.66 0.59 24.38
C MET A 268 5.19 0.27 25.78
N HIS A 269 6.15 1.05 26.29
CA HIS A 269 6.77 0.83 27.61
C HIS A 269 7.38 -0.56 27.77
N CYS A 270 8.00 -1.08 26.72
CA CYS A 270 8.60 -2.40 26.67
C CYS A 270 10.09 -2.38 26.29
N GLU A 271 10.83 -1.34 26.69
CA GLU A 271 12.27 -1.18 26.40
C GLU A 271 13.14 -2.26 27.03
N HIS A 272 12.60 -3.01 27.98
CA HIS A 272 13.25 -4.17 28.59
C HIS A 272 13.25 -5.40 27.66
N ILE A 273 12.42 -5.39 26.62
CA ILE A 273 12.39 -6.48 25.62
C ILE A 273 13.55 -6.30 24.65
N GLU A 274 14.44 -7.27 24.60
CA GLU A 274 15.61 -7.26 23.72
C GLU A 274 15.19 -7.46 22.26
N ILE A 275 15.77 -6.67 21.35
CA ILE A 275 15.66 -6.90 19.91
C ILE A 275 16.67 -7.96 19.52
N LYS A 276 16.19 -9.06 18.92
CA LYS A 276 17.04 -10.14 18.41
C LYS A 276 17.30 -9.94 16.92
N TYR A 277 18.39 -10.54 16.46
CA TYR A 277 18.80 -10.50 15.06
C TYR A 277 18.93 -11.93 14.52
N ALA A 278 18.55 -12.11 13.26
CA ALA A 278 18.63 -13.40 12.55
C ALA A 278 19.30 -13.18 11.18
N GLU A 279 19.75 -14.27 10.59
CA GLU A 279 20.29 -14.23 9.22
C GLU A 279 19.22 -13.84 8.21
N VAL A 280 19.65 -13.27 7.11
CA VAL A 280 18.75 -12.78 6.04
C VAL A 280 17.92 -13.92 5.48
N GLU A 281 18.52 -15.08 5.29
CA GLU A 281 17.85 -16.25 4.69
C GLU A 281 16.71 -16.78 5.58
N ASP A 282 16.77 -16.59 6.89
CA ASP A 282 15.73 -17.08 7.82
C ASP A 282 14.36 -16.46 7.56
N PHE A 283 14.31 -15.27 6.99
CA PHE A 283 13.05 -14.65 6.56
C PHE A 283 12.38 -15.49 5.46
N TRP A 284 13.16 -15.95 4.48
CA TRP A 284 12.68 -16.63 3.28
C TRP A 284 12.52 -18.14 3.45
N LYS A 285 13.16 -18.78 4.43
CA LYS A 285 13.03 -20.22 4.74
C LYS A 285 11.59 -20.67 5.00
N LYS A 286 10.70 -19.73 5.33
CA LYS A 286 9.26 -19.98 5.50
C LYS A 286 8.53 -20.28 4.19
N TYR A 287 9.19 -20.10 3.05
CA TYR A 287 8.68 -20.34 1.70
C TYR A 287 9.49 -21.45 0.98
N PRO A 288 9.37 -22.70 1.41
CA PRO A 288 10.19 -23.80 0.89
C PRO A 288 10.03 -23.99 -0.63
N GLN A 289 8.89 -23.61 -1.20
CA GLN A 289 8.65 -23.66 -2.64
C GLN A 289 9.62 -22.79 -3.47
N LEU A 290 10.26 -21.81 -2.89
CA LEU A 290 11.28 -20.99 -3.55
C LEU A 290 12.59 -21.75 -3.78
N TYR A 291 12.79 -22.85 -3.06
CA TYR A 291 14.04 -23.65 -3.04
C TYR A 291 13.86 -25.06 -3.59
N SER A 292 12.63 -25.55 -3.73
CA SER A 292 12.33 -26.95 -4.03
C SER A 292 12.29 -27.28 -5.54
N SER A 293 12.60 -26.31 -6.41
CA SER A 293 12.63 -26.51 -7.86
C SER A 293 14.06 -26.73 -8.38
N PRO A 294 14.25 -27.28 -9.61
CA PRO A 294 15.57 -27.32 -10.26
C PRO A 294 16.22 -25.94 -10.44
N TYR A 295 15.42 -24.87 -10.35
CA TYR A 295 15.86 -23.48 -10.44
C TYR A 295 15.44 -22.73 -9.16
N PRO A 296 16.19 -22.89 -8.05
CA PRO A 296 15.90 -22.17 -6.81
C PRO A 296 16.13 -20.66 -6.98
N ILE A 297 15.47 -19.88 -6.14
CA ILE A 297 15.73 -18.43 -6.12
C ILE A 297 17.19 -18.14 -5.76
N LEU A 298 17.75 -17.13 -6.41
CA LEU A 298 19.14 -16.73 -6.13
C LEU A 298 19.24 -16.06 -4.74
N PRO A 299 20.11 -16.53 -3.84
CA PRO A 299 20.27 -15.97 -2.49
C PRO A 299 20.60 -14.47 -2.51
N GLU A 300 21.37 -14.00 -3.48
CA GLU A 300 21.79 -12.61 -3.64
C GLU A 300 20.58 -11.66 -3.82
N LEU A 301 19.53 -12.11 -4.50
CA LEU A 301 18.30 -11.32 -4.65
C LEU A 301 17.56 -11.16 -3.32
N LEU A 302 17.57 -12.21 -2.50
CA LEU A 302 16.94 -12.21 -1.19
C LEU A 302 17.70 -11.30 -0.21
N GLU A 303 19.02 -11.40 -0.23
CA GLU A 303 19.89 -10.55 0.57
C GLU A 303 19.71 -9.08 0.18
N HIS A 304 19.74 -8.77 -1.11
CA HIS A 304 19.54 -7.42 -1.64
C HIS A 304 18.18 -6.85 -1.19
N GLU A 305 17.09 -7.62 -1.24
CA GLU A 305 15.77 -7.15 -0.80
C GLU A 305 15.75 -6.78 0.70
N VAL A 306 16.37 -7.61 1.55
CA VAL A 306 16.39 -7.35 2.99
C VAL A 306 17.29 -6.16 3.33
N LEU A 307 18.43 -6.03 2.66
CA LEU A 307 19.45 -5.01 2.94
C LEU A 307 19.25 -3.69 2.20
N LYS A 308 18.42 -3.66 1.16
CA LYS A 308 18.25 -2.48 0.29
C LYS A 308 18.05 -1.20 1.08
N TYR A 309 18.54 -0.11 0.52
CA TYR A 309 18.23 1.26 0.93
C TYR A 309 17.05 1.77 0.13
N THR A 310 16.12 2.50 0.74
CA THR A 310 15.03 3.15 0.00
C THR A 310 14.85 4.58 0.46
N CYS A 311 14.91 5.50 -0.50
CA CYS A 311 14.59 6.91 -0.33
C CYS A 311 14.06 7.44 -1.67
N LEU A 312 12.89 8.07 -1.66
CA LEU A 312 12.27 8.60 -2.86
C LEU A 312 12.20 10.11 -2.81
N SER A 313 12.41 10.77 -3.93
CA SER A 313 12.20 12.21 -4.06
C SER A 313 10.70 12.52 -4.10
N ASN A 314 10.24 13.45 -3.27
CA ASN A 314 8.87 13.96 -3.33
C ASN A 314 8.78 15.34 -4.02
N LYS A 315 9.84 15.75 -4.73
CA LYS A 315 9.90 17.07 -5.40
C LYS A 315 8.82 17.22 -6.47
N HIS A 316 8.53 16.14 -7.22
CA HIS A 316 7.48 16.17 -8.25
C HIS A 316 6.10 16.40 -7.61
N ALA A 317 5.78 15.67 -6.54
CA ALA A 317 4.53 15.86 -5.80
C ALA A 317 4.39 17.30 -5.24
N TYR A 318 5.48 17.88 -4.74
CA TYR A 318 5.48 19.25 -4.27
C TYR A 318 5.25 20.25 -5.42
N ASN A 319 6.00 20.15 -6.48
CA ASN A 319 5.95 21.10 -7.61
C ASN A 319 4.59 21.05 -8.33
N LYS A 320 4.03 19.87 -8.54
CA LYS A 320 2.80 19.69 -9.32
C LYS A 320 1.52 19.84 -8.49
N TYR A 321 1.52 19.34 -7.26
CA TYR A 321 0.33 19.26 -6.43
C TYR A 321 0.39 20.12 -5.15
N GLY A 322 1.48 20.85 -4.93
CA GLY A 322 1.68 21.63 -3.70
C GLY A 322 1.68 20.76 -2.45
N TRP A 323 2.10 19.49 -2.58
CA TRP A 323 2.03 18.53 -1.48
C TRP A 323 3.40 18.27 -0.85
N LYS A 324 3.38 18.13 0.46
CA LYS A 324 4.48 17.58 1.26
C LYS A 324 3.91 16.85 2.47
N PRO A 325 4.58 15.81 2.97
CA PRO A 325 4.18 15.14 4.20
C PRO A 325 4.24 16.11 5.39
N LYS A 326 3.38 15.89 6.38
CA LYS A 326 3.25 16.75 7.56
C LYS A 326 3.45 15.99 8.86
N THR A 327 3.30 14.68 8.83
CA THR A 327 3.28 13.84 10.03
C THR A 327 4.69 13.50 10.46
N ASN A 328 5.06 13.90 11.67
CA ASN A 328 6.31 13.45 12.30
C ASN A 328 6.27 11.94 12.51
N ILE A 329 7.39 11.25 12.28
CA ILE A 329 7.48 9.79 12.36
C ILE A 329 7.08 9.26 13.75
N LYS A 330 7.46 9.91 14.84
CA LYS A 330 7.14 9.50 16.20
C LYS A 330 5.64 9.61 16.48
N ASP A 331 5.02 10.73 16.05
CA ASP A 331 3.57 10.95 16.23
C ASP A 331 2.76 9.97 15.39
N GLY A 332 3.20 9.68 14.17
CA GLY A 332 2.57 8.67 13.33
C GLY A 332 2.69 7.26 13.89
N ILE A 333 3.87 6.89 14.45
CA ILE A 333 4.05 5.60 15.13
C ILE A 333 3.16 5.51 16.37
N GLN A 334 3.02 6.59 17.16
CA GLN A 334 2.12 6.60 18.31
C GLN A 334 0.69 6.23 17.90
N LYS A 335 0.12 6.92 16.88
CA LYS A 335 -1.22 6.62 16.38
C LYS A 335 -1.34 5.20 15.81
N THR A 336 -0.28 4.69 15.19
CA THR A 336 -0.21 3.32 14.70
C THR A 336 -0.29 2.32 15.84
N VAL A 337 0.49 2.52 16.90
CA VAL A 337 0.50 1.67 18.11
C VAL A 337 -0.85 1.71 18.81
N ASP A 338 -1.44 2.90 18.97
CA ASP A 338 -2.73 3.08 19.65
C ASP A 338 -3.85 2.28 18.96
N PHE A 339 -3.90 2.34 17.62
CA PHE A 339 -4.86 1.56 16.84
C PHE A 339 -4.55 0.06 16.89
N SER A 340 -3.31 -0.33 16.59
CA SER A 340 -2.90 -1.73 16.54
C SER A 340 -3.09 -2.43 17.88
N SER A 341 -2.85 -1.74 18.99
CA SER A 341 -3.07 -2.28 20.34
C SER A 341 -4.54 -2.62 20.61
N LYS A 342 -5.49 -1.82 20.08
CA LYS A 342 -6.94 -2.14 20.17
C LYS A 342 -7.25 -3.43 19.39
N VAL A 343 -6.74 -3.57 18.17
CA VAL A 343 -6.93 -4.76 17.33
C VAL A 343 -6.30 -6.00 18.00
N LEU A 344 -5.06 -5.88 18.47
CA LEU A 344 -4.35 -6.98 19.13
C LEU A 344 -5.03 -7.41 20.43
N LYS A 345 -5.59 -6.45 21.19
CA LYS A 345 -6.39 -6.74 22.39
C LYS A 345 -7.66 -7.53 22.05
N LYS A 346 -8.35 -7.18 20.97
CA LYS A 346 -9.54 -7.91 20.51
C LYS A 346 -9.18 -9.35 20.13
N PHE A 347 -7.99 -9.57 19.54
CA PHE A 347 -7.57 -10.88 19.04
C PHE A 347 -6.87 -11.76 20.10
N TYR A 348 -5.98 -11.20 20.90
CA TYR A 348 -5.16 -11.92 21.89
C TYR A 348 -5.62 -11.75 23.35
N GLY A 349 -6.64 -10.92 23.61
CA GLY A 349 -7.02 -10.54 24.97
C GLY A 349 -6.04 -9.54 25.62
N ASN A 350 -6.24 -9.26 26.92
CA ASN A 350 -5.30 -8.43 27.68
C ASN A 350 -4.02 -9.23 27.95
N GLN A 351 -2.95 -8.87 27.31
CA GLN A 351 -1.62 -9.31 27.69
C GLN A 351 -1.05 -8.31 28.70
N LYS A 352 -0.53 -8.78 29.84
CA LYS A 352 0.23 -7.93 30.76
C LYS A 352 1.63 -7.74 30.15
N LEU A 353 1.95 -6.54 29.73
CA LEU A 353 3.32 -6.11 29.42
C LEU A 353 4.15 -6.06 30.71
#